data_57e5359813d5bda2c873a6975223e76a
#
_entry.id   57e5359813d5bda2c873a6975223e76a
#
_cell.length_a   1.000
_cell.length_b   1.000
_cell.length_c   1.000
_cell.angle_alpha   90.00
_cell.angle_beta   90.00
_cell.angle_gamma   90.00
#
_symmetry.space_group_name_H-M   'P 1'
#
loop_
_entity.id
_entity.type
_entity.pdbx_description
1 polymer ?
#
loop_
_entity_poly.entity_id
_entity_poly.type
_entity_poly.pdbx_seq_one_letter_code
_entity_poly.pdbx_strand_id
1 'polypeptide(L)'
;MYNIGNFNVRATYAAGFRAPGIDELYYHMFKKTMGTRATISLGDENLDPEHSNYYSINMEYRTNRFSASVTGYLNYVKNMVTSKSTKFDDLPEAEQNQLREEFPEIGDLSSTKNLSVKNYFNFEKATVKGFEVTLNGNLFPGFPLTGNYTYAYGRGLNEGGEWQNIERSIRHTATITGNYTHSWSDYTLNLNLNGRLQSKVYY
;
A
#
# COMPACT_ATOMS: atom_id res chain seq x y z
N MET A 1 -21.68 -3.58 -17.51
CA MET A 1 -21.98 -4.76 -16.71
C MET A 1 -22.82 -5.70 -17.55
N TYR A 2 -22.43 -6.96 -17.64
CA TYR A 2 -23.12 -7.98 -18.43
C TYR A 2 -23.40 -9.20 -17.55
N ASN A 3 -24.63 -9.70 -17.56
CA ASN A 3 -25.09 -10.80 -16.71
C ASN A 3 -25.50 -11.99 -17.56
N ILE A 4 -25.00 -13.18 -17.25
CA ILE A 4 -25.37 -14.45 -17.89
C ILE A 4 -25.66 -15.48 -16.80
N GLY A 5 -26.93 -15.69 -16.49
CA GLY A 5 -27.32 -16.59 -15.41
C GLY A 5 -26.68 -16.19 -14.08
N ASN A 6 -25.84 -17.07 -13.52
CA ASN A 6 -25.14 -16.84 -12.27
C ASN A 6 -23.82 -16.07 -12.43
N PHE A 7 -23.44 -15.68 -13.65
CA PHE A 7 -22.21 -14.95 -13.94
C PHE A 7 -22.48 -13.47 -14.16
N ASN A 8 -21.64 -12.64 -13.55
CA ASN A 8 -21.56 -11.20 -13.78
C ASN A 8 -20.17 -10.84 -14.29
N VAL A 9 -20.10 -10.04 -15.33
CA VAL A 9 -18.86 -9.46 -15.84
C VAL A 9 -18.95 -7.95 -15.83
N ARG A 10 -17.93 -7.30 -15.29
CA ARG A 10 -17.83 -5.84 -15.23
C ARG A 10 -16.45 -5.40 -15.68
N ALA A 11 -16.40 -4.46 -16.61
CA ALA A 11 -15.19 -3.71 -16.93
C ALA A 11 -15.32 -2.30 -16.35
N THR A 12 -14.18 -1.77 -15.83
CA THR A 12 -14.11 -0.42 -15.26
C THR A 12 -12.91 0.31 -15.83
N TYR A 13 -13.11 1.56 -16.20
CA TYR A 13 -12.07 2.54 -16.47
C TYR A 13 -12.28 3.73 -15.54
N ALA A 14 -11.20 4.22 -14.92
CA ALA A 14 -11.21 5.42 -14.11
C ALA A 14 -9.93 6.22 -14.37
N ALA A 15 -10.07 7.55 -14.48
CA ALA A 15 -8.97 8.48 -14.49
C ALA A 15 -8.91 9.19 -13.14
N GLY A 16 -7.72 9.36 -12.59
CA GLY A 16 -7.48 10.00 -11.30
C GLY A 16 -6.45 11.12 -11.41
N PHE A 17 -6.58 12.08 -10.52
CA PHE A 17 -5.64 13.18 -10.31
C PHE A 17 -5.41 13.35 -8.81
N ARG A 18 -4.15 13.57 -8.40
CA ARG A 18 -3.78 13.89 -7.03
C ARG A 18 -2.74 15.01 -7.03
N ALA A 19 -3.06 16.14 -6.42
CA ALA A 19 -2.05 17.16 -6.11
C ALA A 19 -1.15 16.63 -4.97
N PRO A 20 0.17 16.96 -4.97
CA PRO A 20 1.03 16.70 -3.84
C PRO A 20 0.46 17.32 -2.56
N GLY A 21 0.62 16.63 -1.43
CA GLY A 21 0.22 17.16 -0.13
C GLY A 21 1.16 18.27 0.35
N ILE A 22 0.67 19.12 1.26
CA ILE A 22 1.50 20.20 1.85
C ILE A 22 2.74 19.62 2.54
N ASP A 23 2.60 18.46 3.16
CA ASP A 23 3.69 17.75 3.81
C ASP A 23 4.71 17.18 2.80
N GLU A 24 4.26 16.80 1.60
CA GLU A 24 5.13 16.31 0.53
C GLU A 24 5.91 17.47 -0.11
N LEU A 25 5.32 18.66 -0.21
CA LEU A 25 5.94 19.84 -0.80
C LEU A 25 6.85 20.60 0.18
N TYR A 26 6.38 20.81 1.40
CA TYR A 26 6.97 21.82 2.31
C TYR A 26 7.45 21.25 3.65
N TYR A 27 7.36 19.94 3.87
CA TYR A 27 7.90 19.38 5.12
C TYR A 27 9.40 19.61 5.20
N HIS A 28 9.80 20.23 6.30
CA HIS A 28 11.16 20.51 6.62
C HIS A 28 11.32 20.34 8.13
N MET A 29 11.42 19.08 8.57
CA MET A 29 11.23 18.79 9.98
C MET A 29 12.13 17.65 10.48
N PHE A 30 12.76 17.92 11.61
CA PHE A 30 13.41 16.90 12.43
C PHE A 30 12.40 16.32 13.44
N LYS A 31 12.22 15.03 13.46
CA LYS A 31 11.35 14.32 14.40
C LYS A 31 12.11 13.26 15.16
N LYS A 32 12.19 13.42 16.47
CA LYS A 32 12.70 12.40 17.38
C LYS A 32 11.55 11.50 17.81
N THR A 33 11.70 10.19 17.61
CA THR A 33 10.73 9.19 18.07
C THR A 33 11.21 8.62 19.40
N MET A 34 10.31 8.03 20.19
CA MET A 34 10.67 7.38 21.45
C MET A 34 11.88 6.41 21.27
N GLY A 35 12.91 6.58 22.08
CA GLY A 35 14.18 5.86 21.99
C GLY A 35 15.24 6.61 21.21
N THR A 36 16.11 5.89 20.48
CA THR A 36 17.26 6.42 19.75
C THR A 36 16.97 6.72 18.27
N ARG A 37 15.70 6.62 17.82
CA ARG A 37 15.34 6.83 16.41
C ARG A 37 14.96 8.27 16.16
N ALA A 38 15.51 8.84 15.08
CA ALA A 38 15.11 10.14 14.57
C ALA A 38 14.93 10.09 13.05
N THR A 39 14.10 10.99 12.53
CA THR A 39 13.86 11.12 11.09
C THR A 39 13.83 12.59 10.72
N ILE A 40 14.59 12.96 9.69
CA ILE A 40 14.47 14.24 9.00
C ILE A 40 13.56 13.99 7.81
N SER A 41 12.52 14.81 7.64
CA SER A 41 11.63 14.76 6.48
C SER A 41 11.81 16.02 5.67
N LEU A 42 12.18 15.87 4.41
CA LEU A 42 12.40 16.96 3.46
C LEU A 42 11.37 16.85 2.34
N GLY A 43 10.51 17.85 2.20
CA GLY A 43 9.59 18.01 1.09
C GLY A 43 10.34 18.51 -0.15
N ASP A 44 9.67 18.43 -1.31
CA ASP A 44 10.17 18.99 -2.56
C ASP A 44 9.07 19.84 -3.21
N GLU A 45 9.32 21.14 -3.31
CA GLU A 45 8.39 22.12 -3.92
C GLU A 45 8.17 21.89 -5.41
N ASN A 46 9.07 21.14 -6.06
CA ASN A 46 9.02 20.86 -7.50
C ASN A 46 8.21 19.61 -7.86
N LEU A 47 7.54 19.00 -6.87
CA LEU A 47 6.72 17.81 -7.14
C LEU A 47 5.57 18.12 -8.09
N ASP A 48 5.52 17.35 -9.17
CA ASP A 48 4.40 17.36 -10.10
C ASP A 48 3.18 16.61 -9.58
N PRO A 49 1.96 17.03 -9.96
CA PRO A 49 0.73 16.28 -9.67
C PRO A 49 0.72 14.90 -10.33
N GLU A 50 0.15 13.93 -9.62
CA GLU A 50 -0.07 12.58 -10.14
C GLU A 50 -1.28 12.52 -11.06
N HIS A 51 -1.15 11.77 -12.14
CA HIS A 51 -2.25 11.39 -13.02
C HIS A 51 -2.29 9.88 -13.16
N SER A 52 -3.46 9.28 -12.99
CA SER A 52 -3.62 7.84 -13.09
C SER A 52 -4.70 7.42 -14.07
N ASN A 53 -4.49 6.26 -14.71
CA ASN A 53 -5.47 5.58 -15.55
C ASN A 53 -5.59 4.16 -15.04
N TYR A 54 -6.75 3.84 -14.49
CA TYR A 54 -7.08 2.54 -13.91
C TYR A 54 -8.00 1.75 -14.84
N TYR A 55 -7.64 0.51 -15.08
CA TYR A 55 -8.43 -0.46 -15.85
C TYR A 55 -8.64 -1.70 -15.00
N SER A 56 -9.85 -2.23 -14.97
CA SER A 56 -10.11 -3.52 -14.36
C SER A 56 -11.19 -4.32 -15.06
N ILE A 57 -11.09 -5.63 -14.93
CA ILE A 57 -12.12 -6.58 -15.32
C ILE A 57 -12.42 -7.45 -14.09
N ASN A 58 -13.69 -7.47 -13.71
CA ASN A 58 -14.20 -8.30 -12.63
C ASN A 58 -15.13 -9.37 -13.22
N MET A 59 -14.95 -10.61 -12.79
CA MET A 59 -15.82 -11.74 -13.07
C MET A 59 -16.32 -12.28 -11.74
N GLU A 60 -17.63 -12.41 -11.60
CA GLU A 60 -18.28 -12.95 -10.42
C GLU A 60 -19.19 -14.10 -10.80
N TYR A 61 -19.09 -15.18 -10.04
CA TYR A 61 -20.07 -16.27 -10.05
C TYR A 61 -20.78 -16.31 -8.72
N ARG A 62 -22.12 -16.34 -8.73
CA ARG A 62 -22.93 -16.31 -7.52
C ARG A 62 -24.04 -17.33 -7.55
N THR A 63 -24.15 -18.06 -6.44
CA THR A 63 -25.28 -18.95 -6.13
C THR A 63 -25.87 -18.56 -4.78
N ASN A 64 -26.94 -19.22 -4.36
CA ASN A 64 -27.56 -18.98 -3.04
C ASN A 64 -26.64 -19.34 -1.84
N ARG A 65 -25.60 -20.15 -2.04
CA ARG A 65 -24.74 -20.63 -0.96
C ARG A 65 -23.28 -20.21 -1.09
N PHE A 66 -22.88 -19.79 -2.29
CA PHE A 66 -21.50 -19.52 -2.60
C PHE A 66 -21.38 -18.39 -3.61
N SER A 67 -20.37 -17.54 -3.43
CA SER A 67 -19.93 -16.60 -4.46
C SER A 67 -18.41 -16.62 -4.60
N ALA A 68 -17.94 -16.49 -5.82
CA ALA A 68 -16.53 -16.32 -6.14
C ALA A 68 -16.38 -15.15 -7.09
N SER A 69 -15.44 -14.27 -6.83
CA SER A 69 -15.08 -13.20 -7.75
C SER A 69 -13.60 -13.12 -7.99
N VAL A 70 -13.22 -12.77 -9.22
CA VAL A 70 -11.84 -12.49 -9.63
C VAL A 70 -11.83 -11.14 -10.31
N THR A 71 -10.94 -10.26 -9.85
CA THR A 71 -10.71 -8.93 -10.46
C THR A 71 -9.28 -8.85 -10.92
N GLY A 72 -9.03 -8.73 -12.21
CA GLY A 72 -7.73 -8.32 -12.75
C GLY A 72 -7.69 -6.81 -12.93
N TYR A 73 -6.57 -6.16 -12.59
CA TYR A 73 -6.44 -4.71 -12.70
C TYR A 73 -5.06 -4.27 -13.17
N LEU A 74 -5.05 -3.07 -13.77
CA LEU A 74 -3.86 -2.38 -14.22
C LEU A 74 -4.06 -0.88 -13.96
N ASN A 75 -3.12 -0.28 -13.25
CA ASN A 75 -3.08 1.16 -12.99
C ASN A 75 -1.77 1.74 -13.53
N TYR A 76 -1.87 2.68 -14.45
CA TYR A 76 -0.76 3.51 -14.93
C TYR A 76 -0.79 4.84 -14.20
N VAL A 77 0.30 5.19 -13.54
CA VAL A 77 0.44 6.47 -12.85
C VAL A 77 1.60 7.23 -13.48
N LYS A 78 1.37 8.48 -13.83
CA LYS A 78 2.38 9.44 -14.25
C LYS A 78 2.69 10.36 -13.08
N ASN A 79 3.95 10.70 -12.87
CA ASN A 79 4.44 11.56 -11.80
C ASN A 79 4.01 11.06 -10.40
N MET A 80 4.06 9.75 -10.16
CA MET A 80 3.70 9.19 -8.85
C MET A 80 4.61 9.75 -7.76
N VAL A 81 4.03 10.46 -6.79
CA VAL A 81 4.77 10.96 -5.62
C VAL A 81 5.10 9.80 -4.69
N THR A 82 6.34 9.68 -4.33
CA THR A 82 6.85 8.67 -3.41
C THR A 82 7.93 9.25 -2.52
N SER A 83 8.46 8.45 -1.62
CA SER A 83 9.56 8.89 -0.75
C SER A 83 10.60 7.79 -0.62
N LYS A 84 11.86 8.20 -0.48
CA LYS A 84 12.98 7.33 -0.17
C LYS A 84 13.55 7.71 1.20
N SER A 85 13.78 6.70 2.03
CA SER A 85 14.44 6.88 3.31
C SER A 85 15.87 6.35 3.23
N THR A 86 16.85 7.23 3.42
CA THR A 86 18.27 6.90 3.45
C THR A 86 18.79 7.09 4.88
N LYS A 87 19.70 6.25 5.36
CA LYS A 87 20.35 6.49 6.63
C LYS A 87 21.25 7.73 6.53
N PHE A 88 21.26 8.54 7.56
CA PHE A 88 22.08 9.75 7.59
C PHE A 88 23.57 9.45 7.33
N ASP A 89 24.07 8.38 7.92
CA ASP A 89 25.48 7.99 7.81
C ASP A 89 25.85 7.46 6.39
N ASP A 90 24.85 7.11 5.56
CA ASP A 90 25.04 6.64 4.17
C ASP A 90 25.01 7.82 3.16
N LEU A 91 24.73 9.05 3.62
CA LEU A 91 24.71 10.24 2.76
C LEU A 91 26.12 10.76 2.51
N PRO A 92 26.35 11.51 1.39
CA PRO A 92 27.61 12.22 1.15
C PRO A 92 27.94 13.20 2.29
N GLU A 93 29.21 13.36 2.62
CA GLU A 93 29.69 14.26 3.72
C GLU A 93 29.15 15.70 3.58
N ALA A 94 29.11 16.21 2.35
CA ALA A 94 28.63 17.56 2.09
C ALA A 94 27.15 17.71 2.50
N GLU A 95 26.31 16.72 2.18
CA GLU A 95 24.88 16.69 2.55
C GLU A 95 24.69 16.51 4.05
N GLN A 96 25.50 15.65 4.70
CA GLN A 96 25.47 15.50 6.15
C GLN A 96 25.81 16.81 6.87
N ASN A 97 26.81 17.56 6.38
CA ASN A 97 27.21 18.84 6.96
C ASN A 97 26.11 19.90 6.79
N GLN A 98 25.50 19.98 5.61
CA GLN A 98 24.38 20.88 5.36
C GLN A 98 23.22 20.58 6.31
N LEU A 99 22.84 19.31 6.45
CA LEU A 99 21.76 18.89 7.36
C LEU A 99 22.09 19.17 8.83
N ARG A 100 23.37 19.12 9.25
CA ARG A 100 23.78 19.49 10.62
C ARG A 100 23.67 20.99 10.87
N GLU A 101 23.93 21.82 9.86
CA GLU A 101 23.75 23.27 9.97
C GLU A 101 22.26 23.64 10.05
N GLU A 102 21.46 22.94 9.28
CA GLU A 102 20.02 23.20 9.15
C GLU A 102 19.21 22.65 10.33
N PHE A 103 19.60 21.50 10.88
CA PHE A 103 18.98 20.83 12.02
C PHE A 103 20.00 20.65 13.17
N PRO A 104 20.20 21.69 14.01
CA PRO A 104 21.13 21.61 15.15
C PRO A 104 20.82 20.46 16.12
N GLU A 105 19.55 20.01 16.16
CA GLU A 105 19.08 18.89 17.00
C GLU A 105 19.78 17.55 16.66
N ILE A 106 20.43 17.44 15.50
CA ILE A 106 21.27 16.28 15.17
C ILE A 106 22.42 16.17 16.16
N GLY A 107 22.96 17.30 16.63
CA GLY A 107 24.02 17.37 17.62
C GLY A 107 23.61 16.83 19.00
N ASP A 108 22.34 16.83 19.32
CA ASP A 108 21.79 16.32 20.59
C ASP A 108 21.56 14.81 20.57
N LEU A 109 21.80 14.14 19.44
CA LEU A 109 21.70 12.70 19.35
C LEU A 109 22.95 12.02 19.90
N SER A 110 22.76 11.02 20.75
CA SER A 110 23.86 10.16 21.25
C SER A 110 24.53 9.35 20.13
N SER A 111 23.86 9.16 18.98
CA SER A 111 24.35 8.46 17.80
C SER A 111 23.46 8.73 16.60
N THR A 112 24.06 8.92 15.41
CA THR A 112 23.37 9.09 14.13
C THR A 112 22.95 7.77 13.47
N LYS A 113 23.38 6.61 14.00
CA LYS A 113 23.12 5.28 13.42
C LYS A 113 21.63 4.98 13.17
N ASN A 114 20.74 5.61 13.92
CA ASN A 114 19.29 5.42 13.81
C ASN A 114 18.58 6.68 13.26
N LEU A 115 19.36 7.62 12.71
CA LEU A 115 18.83 8.79 12.01
C LEU A 115 18.62 8.43 10.54
N SER A 116 17.42 8.69 10.02
CA SER A 116 17.08 8.54 8.61
C SER A 116 16.64 9.87 8.01
N VAL A 117 16.98 10.09 6.76
CA VAL A 117 16.52 11.23 5.96
C VAL A 117 15.53 10.73 4.95
N LYS A 118 14.34 11.32 4.95
CA LYS A 118 13.22 10.99 4.07
C LYS A 118 13.04 12.11 3.07
N ASN A 119 13.31 11.85 1.80
CA ASN A 119 13.12 12.76 0.68
C ASN A 119 11.91 12.31 -0.15
N TYR A 120 11.11 13.28 -0.63
CA TYR A 120 10.02 13.05 -1.57
C TYR A 120 10.51 13.29 -3.00
N PHE A 121 9.94 12.57 -3.96
CA PHE A 121 10.23 12.72 -5.38
C PHE A 121 9.10 12.12 -6.22
N ASN A 122 9.06 12.44 -7.52
CA ASN A 122 8.17 11.79 -8.47
C ASN A 122 8.88 10.61 -9.14
N PHE A 123 8.19 9.47 -9.28
CA PHE A 123 8.48 8.55 -10.37
C PHE A 123 7.90 9.10 -11.67
N GLU A 124 8.70 9.18 -12.74
CA GLU A 124 8.21 9.61 -14.07
C GLU A 124 6.98 8.80 -14.49
N LYS A 125 7.05 7.50 -14.32
CA LYS A 125 5.97 6.54 -14.60
C LYS A 125 5.96 5.46 -13.53
N ALA A 126 4.77 5.09 -13.09
CA ALA A 126 4.59 3.91 -12.26
C ALA A 126 3.49 3.02 -12.83
N THR A 127 3.63 1.73 -12.60
CA THR A 127 2.63 0.74 -13.01
C THR A 127 2.35 -0.15 -11.83
N VAL A 128 1.07 -0.27 -11.48
CA VAL A 128 0.59 -1.23 -10.48
C VAL A 128 -0.39 -2.17 -11.17
N LYS A 129 -0.10 -3.46 -11.15
CA LYS A 129 -0.95 -4.48 -11.75
C LYS A 129 -1.11 -5.66 -10.81
N GLY A 130 -2.23 -6.34 -10.93
CA GLY A 130 -2.48 -7.47 -10.07
C GLY A 130 -3.83 -8.12 -10.30
N PHE A 131 -4.16 -9.00 -9.38
CA PHE A 131 -5.49 -9.59 -9.33
C PHE A 131 -5.92 -9.84 -7.88
N GLU A 132 -7.21 -9.86 -7.68
CA GLU A 132 -7.86 -10.13 -6.42
C GLU A 132 -8.85 -11.28 -6.60
N VAL A 133 -8.87 -12.18 -5.64
CA VAL A 133 -9.84 -13.30 -5.57
C VAL A 133 -10.59 -13.18 -4.26
N THR A 134 -11.91 -13.20 -4.33
CA THR A 134 -12.78 -13.25 -3.14
C THR A 134 -13.69 -14.47 -3.25
N LEU A 135 -13.71 -15.26 -2.19
CA LEU A 135 -14.55 -16.44 -2.03
C LEU A 135 -15.43 -16.23 -0.80
N ASN A 136 -16.74 -16.35 -0.98
CA ASN A 136 -17.70 -16.34 0.13
C ASN A 136 -18.57 -17.56 0.05
N GLY A 137 -18.82 -18.19 1.18
CA GLY A 137 -19.68 -19.36 1.23
C GLY A 137 -20.09 -19.72 2.65
N ASN A 138 -21.14 -20.52 2.78
CA ASN A 138 -21.52 -21.15 4.01
C ASN A 138 -20.99 -22.59 4.00
N LEU A 139 -19.99 -22.90 4.84
CA LEU A 139 -19.49 -24.26 4.98
C LEU A 139 -20.58 -25.21 5.46
N PHE A 140 -21.38 -24.75 6.43
CA PHE A 140 -22.60 -25.39 6.93
C PHE A 140 -23.53 -24.29 7.51
N PRO A 141 -24.79 -24.58 7.81
CA PRO A 141 -25.69 -23.59 8.41
C PRO A 141 -25.10 -22.94 9.65
N GLY A 142 -25.06 -21.60 9.69
CA GLY A 142 -24.51 -20.84 10.80
C GLY A 142 -22.98 -20.58 10.73
N PHE A 143 -22.28 -21.04 9.67
CA PHE A 143 -20.85 -20.79 9.51
C PHE A 143 -20.48 -20.15 8.16
N PRO A 144 -20.73 -18.83 7.99
CA PRO A 144 -20.20 -18.08 6.87
C PRO A 144 -18.68 -18.01 6.93
N LEU A 145 -18.04 -18.21 5.76
CA LEU A 145 -16.60 -18.14 5.55
C LEU A 145 -16.30 -17.20 4.37
N THR A 146 -15.35 -16.30 4.56
CA THR A 146 -14.81 -15.43 3.52
C THR A 146 -13.31 -15.65 3.40
N GLY A 147 -12.84 -15.90 2.18
CA GLY A 147 -11.43 -15.94 1.83
C GLY A 147 -11.12 -14.85 0.81
N ASN A 148 -10.04 -14.10 1.02
CA ASN A 148 -9.54 -13.13 0.06
C ASN A 148 -8.08 -13.40 -0.22
N TYR A 149 -7.70 -13.24 -1.48
CA TYR A 149 -6.31 -13.26 -1.91
C TYR A 149 -6.06 -12.12 -2.87
N THR A 150 -4.98 -11.38 -2.63
CA THR A 150 -4.55 -10.26 -3.47
C THR A 150 -3.10 -10.50 -3.90
N TYR A 151 -2.86 -10.39 -5.19
CA TYR A 151 -1.54 -10.22 -5.78
C TYR A 151 -1.43 -8.83 -6.35
N ALA A 152 -0.42 -8.05 -5.93
CA ALA A 152 -0.14 -6.71 -6.41
C ALA A 152 1.33 -6.57 -6.77
N TYR A 153 1.63 -6.10 -7.97
CA TYR A 153 2.98 -5.86 -8.45
C TYR A 153 3.12 -4.42 -8.92
N GLY A 154 3.90 -3.64 -8.18
CA GLY A 154 4.15 -2.23 -8.45
C GLY A 154 5.60 -1.95 -8.78
N ARG A 155 5.85 -1.18 -9.85
CA ARG A 155 7.17 -0.65 -10.22
C ARG A 155 7.04 0.80 -10.65
N GLY A 156 8.06 1.61 -10.32
CA GLY A 156 8.22 2.98 -10.78
C GLY A 156 9.49 3.15 -11.59
N LEU A 157 9.44 4.02 -12.58
CA LEU A 157 10.59 4.45 -13.38
C LEU A 157 11.13 5.73 -12.75
N ASN A 158 12.35 5.70 -12.23
CA ASN A 158 13.03 6.88 -11.68
C ASN A 158 13.58 7.79 -12.78
N GLU A 159 14.03 8.98 -12.42
CA GLU A 159 14.64 9.95 -13.33
C GLU A 159 15.88 9.41 -14.06
N GLY A 160 16.57 8.43 -13.49
CA GLY A 160 17.70 7.74 -14.12
C GLY A 160 17.31 6.69 -15.16
N GLY A 161 16.01 6.50 -15.43
CA GLY A 161 15.51 5.53 -16.39
C GLY A 161 15.51 4.08 -15.90
N GLU A 162 15.64 3.86 -14.59
CA GLU A 162 15.66 2.53 -13.99
C GLU A 162 14.30 2.18 -13.35
N TRP A 163 13.87 0.95 -13.57
CA TRP A 163 12.66 0.42 -12.96
C TRP A 163 12.94 -0.10 -11.55
N GLN A 164 12.33 0.51 -10.55
CA GLN A 164 12.44 0.15 -9.14
C GLN A 164 11.12 -0.40 -8.60
N ASN A 165 11.18 -1.21 -7.55
CA ASN A 165 9.99 -1.60 -6.81
C ASN A 165 9.46 -0.38 -6.04
N ILE A 166 8.14 -0.24 -5.98
CA ILE A 166 7.52 0.77 -5.11
C ILE A 166 7.79 0.36 -3.66
N GLU A 167 8.36 1.28 -2.88
CA GLU A 167 8.66 1.05 -1.46
C GLU A 167 7.41 0.61 -0.67
N ARG A 168 7.63 -0.24 0.32
CA ARG A 168 6.59 -0.78 1.20
C ARG A 168 5.50 -1.58 0.48
N SER A 169 5.76 -2.02 -0.75
CA SER A 169 4.83 -2.85 -1.48
C SER A 169 4.81 -4.29 -0.94
N ILE A 170 3.63 -4.85 -0.81
CA ILE A 170 3.40 -6.25 -0.42
C ILE A 170 2.81 -6.95 -1.63
N ARG A 171 3.49 -7.98 -2.13
CA ARG A 171 3.04 -8.68 -3.35
C ARG A 171 1.89 -9.63 -3.12
N HIS A 172 1.88 -10.32 -1.99
CA HIS A 172 0.88 -11.35 -1.70
C HIS A 172 0.25 -11.08 -0.35
N THR A 173 -1.07 -11.01 -0.32
CA THR A 173 -1.86 -10.96 0.92
C THR A 173 -2.99 -11.97 0.81
N ALA A 174 -3.15 -12.80 1.81
CA ALA A 174 -4.30 -13.69 1.94
C ALA A 174 -4.97 -13.44 3.30
N THR A 175 -6.29 -13.43 3.31
CA THR A 175 -7.08 -13.36 4.54
C THR A 175 -8.17 -14.42 4.53
N ILE A 176 -8.47 -14.95 5.69
CA ILE A 176 -9.59 -15.85 5.92
C ILE A 176 -10.36 -15.36 7.14
N THR A 177 -11.67 -15.26 7.02
CA THR A 177 -12.56 -14.86 8.10
C THR A 177 -13.72 -15.83 8.17
N GLY A 178 -13.95 -16.42 9.31
CA GLY A 178 -15.07 -17.29 9.59
C GLY A 178 -15.81 -16.84 10.84
N ASN A 179 -17.13 -16.98 10.85
CA ASN A 179 -17.97 -16.66 11.98
C ASN A 179 -18.94 -17.81 12.25
N TYR A 180 -18.85 -18.42 13.40
CA TYR A 180 -19.77 -19.46 13.83
C TYR A 180 -20.70 -18.92 14.89
N THR A 181 -22.01 -19.05 14.68
CA THR A 181 -23.03 -18.70 15.65
C THR A 181 -23.90 -19.91 15.92
N HIS A 182 -24.03 -20.25 17.17
CA HIS A 182 -24.93 -21.30 17.64
C HIS A 182 -25.74 -20.79 18.84
N SER A 183 -27.07 -20.96 18.77
CA SER A 183 -27.98 -20.53 19.84
C SER A 183 -28.67 -21.74 20.43
N TRP A 184 -28.68 -21.84 21.78
CA TRP A 184 -29.55 -22.66 22.57
C TRP A 184 -30.70 -21.82 23.12
N SER A 185 -31.62 -22.39 23.87
CA SER A 185 -32.76 -21.62 24.39
C SER A 185 -32.35 -20.36 25.19
N ASP A 186 -31.29 -20.45 26.01
CA ASP A 186 -30.89 -19.37 26.91
C ASP A 186 -29.50 -18.78 26.63
N TYR A 187 -28.75 -19.36 25.69
CA TYR A 187 -27.38 -18.99 25.44
C TYR A 187 -27.09 -18.89 23.92
N THR A 188 -26.24 -17.95 23.53
CA THR A 188 -25.71 -17.85 22.16
C THR A 188 -24.19 -17.84 22.20
N LEU A 189 -23.58 -18.76 21.48
CA LEU A 189 -22.14 -18.81 21.26
C LEU A 189 -21.81 -18.15 19.92
N ASN A 190 -20.88 -17.17 19.94
CA ASN A 190 -20.29 -16.56 18.74
C ASN A 190 -18.79 -16.81 18.75
N LEU A 191 -18.28 -17.49 17.71
CA LEU A 191 -16.86 -17.71 17.49
C LEU A 191 -16.44 -17.02 16.20
N ASN A 192 -15.42 -16.15 16.31
CA ASN A 192 -14.83 -15.46 15.16
C ASN A 192 -13.42 -15.98 14.91
N LEU A 193 -13.17 -16.41 13.69
CA LEU A 193 -11.85 -16.80 13.22
C LEU A 193 -11.35 -15.77 12.19
N ASN A 194 -10.16 -15.21 12.44
CA ASN A 194 -9.50 -14.32 11.51
C ASN A 194 -8.05 -14.76 11.31
N GLY A 195 -7.65 -14.96 10.05
CA GLY A 195 -6.28 -15.28 9.68
C GLY A 195 -5.79 -14.32 8.59
N ARG A 196 -4.53 -13.89 8.68
CA ARG A 196 -3.88 -13.06 7.64
C ARG A 196 -2.48 -13.58 7.38
N LEU A 197 -2.15 -13.74 6.11
CA LEU A 197 -0.82 -14.08 5.60
C LEU A 197 -0.37 -12.98 4.65
N GLN A 198 0.89 -12.58 4.77
CA GLN A 198 1.51 -11.59 3.89
C GLN A 198 2.90 -12.05 3.47
N SER A 199 3.29 -11.72 2.23
CA SER A 199 4.70 -11.85 1.81
C SER A 199 5.57 -10.78 2.49
N LYS A 200 6.86 -10.90 2.28
CA LYS A 200 7.80 -9.83 2.67
C LYS A 200 7.43 -8.48 2.05
N VAL A 201 7.71 -7.43 2.78
CA VAL A 201 7.64 -6.05 2.29
C VAL A 201 8.90 -5.77 1.47
N TYR A 202 8.77 -5.11 0.32
CA TYR A 202 9.89 -4.63 -0.50
C TYR A 202 10.22 -3.19 -0.09
N TYR A 203 11.51 -2.95 0.13
CA TYR A 203 12.08 -1.64 0.45
C TYR A 203 13.02 -1.22 -0.66
#